data_4b1ff00011abe20621c3244bc0c47180
#
_entry.id   4b1ff00011abe20621c3244bc0c47180
#
_cell.length_a   1.000
_cell.length_b   1.000
_cell.length_c   1.000
_cell.angle_alpha   90.00
_cell.angle_beta   90.00
_cell.angle_gamma   90.00
#
_symmetry.space_group_name_H-M   'P 1'
#
loop_
_entity.id
_entity.type
_entity.pdbx_description
1 polymer ?
#
loop_
_entity_poly.entity_id
_entity_poly.type
_entity_poly.pdbx_seq_one_letter_code
_entity_poly.pdbx_strand_id
1 'polypeptide(L)'
;MAKKDAIVKRLPTVEALGCVDFICSDKTGTLTTNDMTVYCDRTSHDILKDMATAQLIDHSDSPKKDNSVEALMEVAVLCNNAFIEENSSRVCGSSSTERALLKHAVKLGYGNINHQFDRLTEVPFSSDRKFMSVQCKSKLNSGVNQYVKGAIEEILPKCNQYRANGRTHHLDDKHRLAVEHANESMASRGLRVIAFARGRTLVDLEFVGLFGLHDPPRPGVDESIKLLQNSNVRVCMITGDGKETASAISHALAIQTDGKVLLSGAEVDAMTDVELQRLADKVIGSTLLFLTKKKQNPTTFTALLFSAFLQNPILPF
;
A
#
# COMPACT_ATOMS: atom_id res chain seq x y z
N MET A 1 22.48 23.10 -5.46
CA MET A 1 21.56 22.32 -4.60
C MET A 1 20.29 23.10 -4.31
N ALA A 2 20.31 24.31 -3.74
CA ALA A 2 19.09 25.10 -3.48
C ALA A 2 18.16 25.30 -4.69
N LYS A 3 18.71 25.46 -5.90
CA LYS A 3 17.94 25.53 -7.16
C LYS A 3 17.25 24.20 -7.56
N LYS A 4 17.54 23.13 -6.83
CA LYS A 4 16.95 21.78 -6.97
C LYS A 4 16.23 21.34 -5.70
N ASP A 5 15.72 22.29 -4.91
CA ASP A 5 14.97 22.10 -3.68
C ASP A 5 15.70 21.30 -2.59
N ALA A 6 17.04 21.23 -2.67
CA ALA A 6 17.87 20.54 -1.69
C ALA A 6 18.51 21.56 -0.71
N ILE A 7 18.14 21.45 0.56
CA ILE A 7 18.67 22.28 1.65
C ILE A 7 19.89 21.60 2.25
N VAL A 8 21.05 22.24 2.10
CA VAL A 8 22.31 21.78 2.69
C VAL A 8 22.55 22.50 4.00
N LYS A 9 22.56 21.75 5.11
CA LYS A 9 22.80 22.29 6.45
C LYS A 9 24.30 22.29 6.83
N ARG A 10 25.10 21.41 6.26
CA ARG A 10 26.55 21.27 6.54
C ARG A 10 27.33 21.04 5.26
N LEU A 11 28.37 21.81 5.02
CA LEU A 11 29.21 21.71 3.82
C LEU A 11 29.92 20.34 3.70
N PRO A 12 30.51 19.75 4.78
CA PRO A 12 31.12 18.43 4.70
C PRO A 12 30.17 17.31 4.24
N THR A 13 28.86 17.45 4.44
CA THR A 13 27.86 16.49 3.97
C THR A 13 27.80 16.45 2.43
N VAL A 14 28.07 17.55 1.75
CA VAL A 14 28.10 17.63 0.28
C VAL A 14 29.31 16.90 -0.28
N GLU A 15 30.46 17.09 0.35
CA GLU A 15 31.72 16.41 0.00
C GLU A 15 31.57 14.91 0.20
N ALA A 16 31.06 14.48 1.37
CA ALA A 16 30.79 13.08 1.66
C ALA A 16 29.82 12.47 0.63
N LEU A 17 28.74 13.19 0.28
CA LEU A 17 27.76 12.72 -0.71
C LEU A 17 28.39 12.57 -2.12
N GLY A 18 29.39 13.40 -2.44
CA GLY A 18 30.13 13.32 -3.71
C GLY A 18 31.08 12.13 -3.81
N CYS A 19 31.39 11.48 -2.69
CA CYS A 19 32.32 10.35 -2.60
C CYS A 19 31.65 9.01 -2.32
N VAL A 20 30.29 8.96 -2.24
CA VAL A 20 29.57 7.70 -1.95
C VAL A 20 29.49 6.85 -3.21
N ASP A 21 29.70 5.57 -3.03
CA ASP A 21 29.50 4.52 -4.03
C ASP A 21 28.28 3.65 -3.75
N PHE A 22 27.57 3.91 -2.60
CA PHE A 22 26.38 3.20 -2.19
C PHE A 22 25.37 4.11 -1.49
N ILE A 23 24.11 4.04 -1.88
CA ILE A 23 23.01 4.82 -1.31
C ILE A 23 21.92 3.87 -0.82
N CYS A 24 21.59 3.95 0.48
CA CYS A 24 20.40 3.34 1.05
C CYS A 24 19.28 4.36 1.09
N SER A 25 18.20 4.10 0.39
CA SER A 25 17.02 4.97 0.35
C SER A 25 15.82 4.32 1.01
N ASP A 26 15.13 5.08 1.87
CA ASP A 26 13.80 4.69 2.34
C ASP A 26 12.81 4.75 1.17
N LYS A 27 11.87 3.79 1.15
CA LYS A 27 10.81 3.75 0.13
C LYS A 27 9.81 4.88 0.35
N THR A 28 9.16 4.89 1.53
CA THR A 28 7.95 5.68 1.78
C THR A 28 8.28 7.15 2.00
N GLY A 29 7.74 8.02 1.14
CA GLY A 29 7.97 9.47 1.23
C GLY A 29 9.34 9.94 0.70
N THR A 30 10.24 9.02 0.33
CA THR A 30 11.53 9.33 -0.32
C THR A 30 11.48 8.92 -1.79
N LEU A 31 11.46 7.63 -2.08
CA LEU A 31 11.31 7.13 -3.46
C LEU A 31 9.88 7.26 -3.98
N THR A 32 8.92 7.27 -3.07
CA THR A 32 7.49 7.40 -3.37
C THR A 32 6.93 8.72 -2.83
N THR A 33 5.73 9.08 -3.30
CA THR A 33 5.09 10.35 -2.94
C THR A 33 4.54 10.38 -1.51
N ASN A 34 4.32 9.20 -0.89
CA ASN A 34 3.56 9.03 0.35
C ASN A 34 2.11 9.59 0.24
N ASP A 35 1.62 9.75 -0.98
CA ASP A 35 0.22 10.07 -1.27
C ASP A 35 -0.40 8.89 -1.99
N MET A 36 -1.01 8.00 -1.21
CA MET A 36 -1.65 6.79 -1.71
C MET A 36 -2.68 7.15 -2.77
N THR A 37 -2.77 6.31 -3.79
CA THR A 37 -3.79 6.39 -4.82
C THR A 37 -4.49 5.05 -4.97
N VAL A 38 -5.80 5.08 -5.32
CA VAL A 38 -6.52 3.88 -5.71
C VAL A 38 -6.06 3.51 -7.11
N TYR A 39 -5.49 2.32 -7.24
CA TYR A 39 -5.06 1.76 -8.52
C TYR A 39 -6.21 1.01 -9.20
N CYS A 40 -6.94 0.20 -8.42
CA CYS A 40 -8.13 -0.50 -8.88
C CYS A 40 -9.12 -0.68 -7.73
N ASP A 41 -10.39 -0.72 -8.08
CA ASP A 41 -11.50 -1.13 -7.24
C ASP A 41 -12.16 -2.35 -7.86
N ARG A 42 -12.56 -3.31 -7.04
CA ARG A 42 -13.25 -4.51 -7.46
C ARG A 42 -14.46 -4.73 -6.57
N THR A 43 -15.63 -4.62 -7.17
CA THR A 43 -16.85 -5.01 -6.49
C THR A 43 -16.90 -6.53 -6.30
N SER A 44 -17.67 -7.00 -5.33
CA SER A 44 -17.92 -8.43 -5.16
C SER A 44 -18.49 -9.07 -6.44
N HIS A 45 -19.28 -8.31 -7.21
CA HIS A 45 -19.79 -8.75 -8.52
C HIS A 45 -18.68 -8.99 -9.54
N ASP A 46 -17.73 -8.05 -9.67
CA ASP A 46 -16.60 -8.16 -10.61
C ASP A 46 -15.70 -9.36 -10.28
N ILE A 47 -15.39 -9.54 -9.00
CA ILE A 47 -14.58 -10.67 -8.52
C ILE A 47 -15.18 -12.01 -8.93
N LEU A 48 -16.50 -12.16 -8.78
CA LEU A 48 -17.18 -13.40 -9.10
C LEU A 48 -17.41 -13.62 -10.60
N LYS A 49 -17.55 -12.53 -11.37
CA LYS A 49 -17.64 -12.59 -12.82
C LYS A 49 -16.33 -13.08 -13.43
N ASP A 50 -15.20 -12.62 -12.92
CA ASP A 50 -13.88 -13.04 -13.39
C ASP A 50 -13.63 -14.55 -13.15
N MET A 51 -14.15 -15.11 -12.04
CA MET A 51 -14.11 -16.56 -11.84
C MET A 51 -14.80 -17.33 -12.96
N ALA A 52 -15.92 -16.81 -13.46
CA ALA A 52 -16.69 -17.48 -14.51
C ALA A 52 -16.01 -17.38 -15.89
N THR A 53 -15.18 -16.36 -16.12
CA THR A 53 -14.55 -16.05 -17.42
C THR A 53 -13.07 -16.42 -17.49
N ALA A 54 -12.43 -16.75 -16.35
CA ALA A 54 -10.98 -16.98 -16.20
C ALA A 54 -10.10 -15.84 -16.76
N GLN A 55 -10.63 -14.63 -16.89
CA GLN A 55 -9.92 -13.44 -17.39
C GLN A 55 -9.89 -12.37 -16.32
N LEU A 56 -8.68 -11.91 -15.97
CA LEU A 56 -8.46 -10.71 -15.19
C LEU A 56 -8.72 -9.50 -16.12
N ILE A 57 -9.88 -8.90 -16.00
CA ILE A 57 -10.20 -7.67 -16.75
C ILE A 57 -9.68 -6.49 -15.93
N ASP A 58 -8.74 -5.74 -16.50
CA ASP A 58 -8.24 -4.49 -15.93
C ASP A 58 -9.30 -3.40 -16.19
N HIS A 59 -10.11 -3.10 -15.18
CA HIS A 59 -11.18 -2.08 -15.28
C HIS A 59 -10.64 -0.68 -14.93
N SER A 60 -9.64 -0.21 -15.64
CA SER A 60 -9.22 1.19 -15.57
C SER A 60 -10.16 2.14 -16.34
N ASP A 61 -11.03 1.60 -17.19
CA ASP A 61 -11.89 2.39 -18.06
C ASP A 61 -13.39 2.05 -17.90
N SER A 62 -14.12 3.02 -17.39
CA SER A 62 -15.56 3.23 -17.34
C SER A 62 -16.31 2.75 -16.08
N PRO A 63 -16.77 3.70 -15.25
CA PRO A 63 -17.71 3.38 -14.18
C PRO A 63 -19.09 3.10 -14.82
N LYS A 64 -19.44 1.84 -15.02
CA LYS A 64 -20.86 1.50 -15.11
C LYS A 64 -21.46 1.82 -13.76
N LYS A 65 -22.44 2.72 -13.69
CA LYS A 65 -23.29 2.94 -12.51
C LYS A 65 -24.05 1.66 -12.19
N ASP A 66 -23.38 0.73 -11.49
CA ASP A 66 -23.99 -0.46 -10.93
C ASP A 66 -24.17 -0.26 -9.42
N ASN A 67 -25.27 -0.73 -8.88
CA ASN A 67 -25.59 -0.70 -7.46
C ASN A 67 -24.49 -1.36 -6.57
N SER A 68 -23.61 -2.17 -7.18
CA SER A 68 -22.46 -2.76 -6.48
C SER A 68 -21.34 -1.74 -6.25
N VAL A 69 -21.07 -0.87 -7.22
CA VAL A 69 -20.13 0.26 -7.10
C VAL A 69 -20.62 1.25 -6.05
N GLU A 70 -21.92 1.58 -6.07
CA GLU A 70 -22.52 2.47 -5.06
C GLU A 70 -22.33 1.92 -3.65
N ALA A 71 -22.57 0.61 -3.43
CA ALA A 71 -22.38 -0.02 -2.13
C ALA A 71 -20.92 0.02 -1.66
N LEU A 72 -19.97 -0.19 -2.58
CA LEU A 72 -18.54 -0.10 -2.28
C LEU A 72 -18.13 1.33 -1.91
N MET A 73 -18.57 2.33 -2.68
CA MET A 73 -18.31 3.75 -2.41
C MET A 73 -18.98 4.23 -1.12
N GLU A 74 -20.17 3.74 -0.82
CA GLU A 74 -20.85 4.03 0.44
C GLU A 74 -19.99 3.65 1.64
N VAL A 75 -19.45 2.43 1.66
CA VAL A 75 -18.55 2.00 2.74
C VAL A 75 -17.25 2.80 2.73
N ALA A 76 -16.65 3.06 1.57
CA ALA A 76 -15.40 3.81 1.44
C ALA A 76 -15.51 5.26 1.95
N VAL A 77 -16.67 5.89 1.80
CA VAL A 77 -16.93 7.26 2.28
C VAL A 77 -17.36 7.28 3.75
N LEU A 78 -18.27 6.39 4.17
CA LEU A 78 -18.80 6.41 5.53
C LEU A 78 -17.79 5.88 6.56
N CYS A 79 -17.06 4.80 6.25
CA CYS A 79 -16.00 4.28 7.08
C CYS A 79 -14.67 5.01 6.80
N ASN A 80 -14.65 6.34 6.97
CA ASN A 80 -13.54 7.20 6.59
C ASN A 80 -13.50 8.44 7.48
N ASN A 81 -12.30 8.90 7.84
CA ASN A 81 -12.08 10.12 8.63
C ASN A 81 -11.47 11.26 7.81
N ALA A 82 -11.18 11.03 6.52
CA ALA A 82 -10.88 12.12 5.60
C ALA A 82 -12.15 12.91 5.27
N PHE A 83 -11.99 14.18 4.94
CA PHE A 83 -13.08 15.10 4.63
C PHE A 83 -12.71 16.01 3.46
N ILE A 84 -13.73 16.60 2.85
CA ILE A 84 -13.58 17.59 1.79
C ILE A 84 -13.65 18.96 2.44
N GLU A 85 -12.65 19.79 2.19
CA GLU A 85 -12.60 21.17 2.69
C GLU A 85 -13.64 22.04 1.97
N GLU A 86 -14.47 22.74 2.74
CA GLU A 86 -15.69 23.42 2.25
C GLU A 86 -15.46 24.42 1.10
N ASN A 87 -14.28 25.05 1.02
CA ASN A 87 -14.02 26.12 0.03
C ASN A 87 -13.02 25.75 -1.07
N SER A 88 -12.44 24.55 -1.09
CA SER A 88 -11.34 24.22 -1.98
C SER A 88 -11.49 22.91 -2.75
N SER A 89 -12.54 22.14 -2.52
CA SER A 89 -12.70 20.76 -3.01
C SER A 89 -11.50 19.84 -2.69
N ARG A 90 -10.61 20.28 -1.78
CA ARG A 90 -9.43 19.55 -1.37
C ARG A 90 -9.81 18.48 -0.37
N VAL A 91 -9.31 17.26 -0.58
CA VAL A 91 -9.48 16.17 0.37
C VAL A 91 -8.39 16.25 1.43
N CYS A 92 -8.78 16.38 2.70
CA CYS A 92 -7.94 16.48 3.87
C CYS A 92 -8.12 15.29 4.81
N GLY A 93 -7.12 15.02 5.66
CA GLY A 93 -7.13 13.93 6.64
C GLY A 93 -5.72 13.45 6.96
N SER A 94 -5.53 12.82 8.11
CA SER A 94 -4.22 12.33 8.58
C SER A 94 -3.76 11.07 7.83
N SER A 95 -4.70 10.17 7.48
CA SER A 95 -4.41 8.92 6.80
C SER A 95 -4.35 9.11 5.28
N SER A 96 -3.20 8.78 4.66
CA SER A 96 -3.04 8.79 3.18
C SER A 96 -3.98 7.80 2.49
N THR A 97 -4.22 6.65 3.12
CA THR A 97 -5.18 5.63 2.66
C THR A 97 -6.60 6.18 2.61
N GLU A 98 -7.04 6.85 3.67
CA GLU A 98 -8.39 7.41 3.75
C GLU A 98 -8.59 8.56 2.77
N ARG A 99 -7.57 9.42 2.62
CA ARG A 99 -7.60 10.47 1.58
C ARG A 99 -7.71 9.89 0.17
N ALA A 100 -6.97 8.80 -0.12
CA ALA A 100 -7.02 8.13 -1.42
C ALA A 100 -8.42 7.59 -1.73
N LEU A 101 -9.04 6.90 -0.77
CA LEU A 101 -10.40 6.37 -0.90
C LEU A 101 -11.43 7.49 -1.15
N LEU A 102 -11.35 8.58 -0.36
CA LEU A 102 -12.27 9.70 -0.54
C LEU A 102 -12.03 10.44 -1.86
N LYS A 103 -10.77 10.67 -2.27
CA LYS A 103 -10.44 11.24 -3.59
C LYS A 103 -11.05 10.43 -4.73
N HIS A 104 -10.94 9.10 -4.64
CA HIS A 104 -11.52 8.19 -5.64
C HIS A 104 -13.06 8.26 -5.67
N ALA A 105 -13.71 8.23 -4.51
CA ALA A 105 -15.16 8.39 -4.40
C ALA A 105 -15.64 9.74 -4.97
N VAL A 106 -14.93 10.84 -4.71
CA VAL A 106 -15.20 12.16 -5.27
C VAL A 106 -15.10 12.13 -6.80
N LYS A 107 -14.05 11.53 -7.35
CA LYS A 107 -13.86 11.38 -8.81
C LYS A 107 -15.01 10.64 -9.48
N LEU A 108 -15.61 9.66 -8.79
CA LEU A 108 -16.76 8.90 -9.27
C LEU A 108 -18.13 9.56 -8.96
N GLY A 109 -18.13 10.72 -8.30
CA GLY A 109 -19.37 11.46 -7.97
C GLY A 109 -20.04 11.03 -6.67
N TYR A 110 -19.37 10.26 -5.82
CA TYR A 110 -19.90 9.74 -4.54
C TYR A 110 -19.42 10.52 -3.31
N GLY A 111 -18.66 11.61 -3.47
CA GLY A 111 -18.02 12.32 -2.36
C GLY A 111 -18.96 12.86 -1.28
N ASN A 112 -20.23 13.06 -1.59
CA ASN A 112 -21.24 13.68 -0.69
C ASN A 112 -22.19 12.66 -0.03
N ILE A 113 -21.93 11.37 -0.14
CA ILE A 113 -22.77 10.30 0.47
C ILE A 113 -22.93 10.52 1.97
N ASN A 114 -21.89 10.95 2.66
CA ASN A 114 -21.88 11.20 4.10
C ASN A 114 -22.99 12.17 4.56
N HIS A 115 -23.44 13.09 3.72
CA HIS A 115 -24.51 14.03 4.07
C HIS A 115 -25.88 13.35 4.29
N GLN A 116 -26.06 12.16 3.75
CA GLN A 116 -27.29 11.37 3.88
C GLN A 116 -27.32 10.47 5.12
N PHE A 117 -26.25 10.52 5.93
CA PHE A 117 -26.11 9.65 7.10
C PHE A 117 -25.67 10.45 8.32
N ASP A 118 -26.11 9.98 9.51
CA ASP A 118 -25.62 10.41 10.80
C ASP A 118 -24.70 9.34 11.36
N ARG A 119 -23.43 9.67 11.63
CA ARG A 119 -22.47 8.78 12.25
C ARG A 119 -22.74 8.68 13.73
N LEU A 120 -23.01 7.46 14.24
CA LEU A 120 -23.37 7.21 15.63
C LEU A 120 -22.16 6.80 16.47
N THR A 121 -21.40 5.81 16.01
CA THR A 121 -20.23 5.29 16.71
C THR A 121 -19.10 4.97 15.76
N GLU A 122 -17.88 4.94 16.30
CA GLU A 122 -16.67 4.57 15.57
C GLU A 122 -15.80 3.64 16.43
N VAL A 123 -15.26 2.62 15.78
CA VAL A 123 -14.13 1.84 16.27
C VAL A 123 -12.96 2.16 15.34
N PRO A 124 -11.98 3.00 15.76
CA PRO A 124 -10.89 3.43 14.89
C PRO A 124 -9.98 2.25 14.52
N PHE A 125 -9.24 2.39 13.43
CA PHE A 125 -8.26 1.39 13.01
C PHE A 125 -7.18 1.19 14.08
N SER A 126 -6.82 -0.06 14.34
CA SER A 126 -5.61 -0.41 15.09
C SER A 126 -4.84 -1.53 14.40
N SER A 127 -3.52 -1.55 14.56
CA SER A 127 -2.66 -2.57 13.96
C SER A 127 -2.92 -3.98 14.50
N ASP A 128 -3.43 -4.09 15.73
CA ASP A 128 -3.77 -5.38 16.34
C ASP A 128 -5.07 -5.94 15.77
N ARG A 129 -6.06 -5.07 15.54
CA ARG A 129 -7.39 -5.41 15.03
C ARG A 129 -7.44 -5.46 13.52
N LYS A 130 -6.56 -4.73 12.85
CA LYS A 130 -6.44 -4.58 11.39
C LYS A 130 -7.73 -4.18 10.66
N PHE A 131 -8.72 -3.65 11.35
CA PHE A 131 -9.93 -3.08 10.76
C PHE A 131 -10.41 -1.84 11.49
N MET A 132 -11.22 -1.05 10.79
CA MET A 132 -12.02 0.07 11.30
C MET A 132 -13.49 -0.21 11.03
N SER A 133 -14.35 0.20 11.94
CA SER A 133 -15.80 0.18 11.72
C SER A 133 -16.48 1.45 12.18
N VAL A 134 -17.56 1.81 11.50
CA VAL A 134 -18.44 2.90 11.90
C VAL A 134 -19.88 2.43 11.86
N GLN A 135 -20.69 2.95 12.76
CA GLN A 135 -22.13 2.76 12.73
C GLN A 135 -22.79 4.05 12.26
N CYS A 136 -23.58 3.97 11.21
CA CYS A 136 -24.28 5.14 10.67
C CYS A 136 -25.77 4.85 10.57
N LYS A 137 -26.57 5.92 10.78
CA LYS A 137 -28.02 5.94 10.59
C LYS A 137 -28.35 6.68 9.30
N SER A 138 -29.09 6.05 8.42
CA SER A 138 -29.58 6.70 7.20
C SER A 138 -30.68 7.72 7.54
N LYS A 139 -30.57 8.92 6.98
CA LYS A 139 -31.59 9.98 7.11
C LYS A 139 -32.84 9.68 6.27
N LEU A 140 -32.72 8.84 5.24
CA LEU A 140 -33.82 8.52 4.33
C LEU A 140 -34.79 7.49 4.92
N ASN A 141 -34.27 6.43 5.52
CA ASN A 141 -35.08 5.30 6.01
C ASN A 141 -34.89 4.98 7.49
N SER A 142 -34.13 5.81 8.20
CA SER A 142 -33.78 5.61 9.63
C SER A 142 -33.10 4.28 9.95
N GLY A 143 -32.69 3.51 8.96
CA GLY A 143 -31.93 2.27 9.13
C GLY A 143 -30.54 2.53 9.70
N VAL A 144 -30.12 1.67 10.61
CA VAL A 144 -28.78 1.71 11.21
C VAL A 144 -27.98 0.53 10.70
N ASN A 145 -26.81 0.83 10.14
CA ASN A 145 -25.89 -0.18 9.61
C ASN A 145 -24.46 0.05 10.11
N GLN A 146 -23.70 -1.04 10.15
CA GLN A 146 -22.26 -1.05 10.31
C GLN A 146 -21.58 -0.98 8.95
N TYR A 147 -20.52 -0.19 8.85
CA TYR A 147 -19.66 -0.06 7.69
C TYR A 147 -18.22 -0.36 8.14
N VAL A 148 -17.57 -1.32 7.47
CA VAL A 148 -16.32 -1.89 7.95
C VAL A 148 -15.32 -1.91 6.81
N LYS A 149 -14.07 -1.49 7.09
CA LYS A 149 -12.93 -1.64 6.19
C LYS A 149 -11.72 -2.20 6.92
N GLY A 150 -10.93 -3.02 6.27
CA GLY A 150 -9.71 -3.58 6.89
C GLY A 150 -9.04 -4.63 6.04
N ALA A 151 -8.13 -5.36 6.67
CA ALA A 151 -7.47 -6.50 6.08
C ALA A 151 -8.48 -7.62 5.80
N ILE A 152 -8.28 -8.32 4.68
CA ILE A 152 -9.23 -9.34 4.22
C ILE A 152 -9.38 -10.48 5.24
N GLU A 153 -8.30 -10.87 5.88
CA GLU A 153 -8.26 -11.90 6.91
C GLU A 153 -9.13 -11.58 8.13
N GLU A 154 -9.44 -10.28 8.35
CA GLU A 154 -10.29 -9.82 9.43
C GLU A 154 -11.74 -9.57 8.99
N ILE A 155 -11.95 -9.20 7.74
CA ILE A 155 -13.27 -8.83 7.22
C ILE A 155 -14.01 -10.04 6.68
N LEU A 156 -13.36 -10.85 5.83
CA LEU A 156 -14.02 -11.96 5.13
C LEU A 156 -14.65 -13.01 6.07
N PRO A 157 -14.02 -13.39 7.20
CA PRO A 157 -14.65 -14.32 8.15
C PRO A 157 -15.94 -13.80 8.81
N LYS A 158 -16.13 -12.47 8.85
CA LYS A 158 -17.33 -11.82 9.42
C LYS A 158 -18.45 -11.66 8.39
N CYS A 159 -18.17 -11.98 7.10
CA CYS A 159 -19.14 -11.90 6.03
C CYS A 159 -19.80 -13.25 5.80
N ASN A 160 -21.12 -13.29 5.70
CA ASN A 160 -21.90 -14.45 5.30
C ASN A 160 -22.70 -14.20 4.01
N GLN A 161 -22.63 -12.97 3.52
CA GLN A 161 -23.31 -12.51 2.31
C GLN A 161 -22.34 -11.71 1.43
N TYR A 162 -22.69 -11.61 0.14
CA TYR A 162 -22.03 -10.72 -0.80
C TYR A 162 -23.06 -10.05 -1.71
N ARG A 163 -22.67 -8.92 -2.34
CA ARG A 163 -23.53 -8.15 -3.23
C ARG A 163 -23.16 -8.39 -4.69
N ALA A 164 -24.13 -8.79 -5.49
CA ALA A 164 -23.98 -8.89 -6.93
C ALA A 164 -25.28 -8.51 -7.65
N ASN A 165 -25.19 -7.79 -8.78
CA ASN A 165 -26.33 -7.33 -9.57
C ASN A 165 -27.40 -6.62 -8.73
N GLY A 166 -26.98 -5.81 -7.74
CA GLY A 166 -27.91 -5.09 -6.84
C GLY A 166 -28.64 -5.96 -5.82
N ARG A 167 -28.32 -7.27 -5.74
CA ARG A 167 -28.95 -8.21 -4.80
C ARG A 167 -27.92 -8.80 -3.85
N THR A 168 -28.38 -9.19 -2.68
CA THR A 168 -27.59 -9.89 -1.67
C THR A 168 -27.69 -11.40 -1.88
N HIS A 169 -26.56 -12.09 -1.85
CA HIS A 169 -26.43 -13.53 -2.04
C HIS A 169 -25.67 -14.14 -0.86
N HIS A 170 -25.85 -15.43 -0.61
CA HIS A 170 -25.08 -16.16 0.38
C HIS A 170 -23.63 -16.35 -0.05
N LEU A 171 -22.68 -16.07 0.86
CA LEU A 171 -21.25 -16.19 0.64
C LEU A 171 -20.78 -17.59 1.05
N ASP A 172 -20.76 -18.53 0.11
CA ASP A 172 -20.26 -19.89 0.31
C ASP A 172 -18.73 -19.98 0.18
N ASP A 173 -18.15 -21.15 0.42
CA ASP A 173 -16.70 -21.37 0.41
C ASP A 173 -16.08 -21.11 -0.98
N LYS A 174 -16.79 -21.42 -2.06
CA LYS A 174 -16.34 -21.15 -3.41
C LYS A 174 -16.17 -19.65 -3.66
N HIS A 175 -17.13 -18.87 -3.21
CA HIS A 175 -17.08 -17.40 -3.33
C HIS A 175 -16.02 -16.78 -2.41
N ARG A 176 -15.78 -17.37 -1.23
CA ARG A 176 -14.68 -16.96 -0.33
C ARG A 176 -13.32 -17.15 -0.99
N LEU A 177 -13.08 -18.33 -1.56
CA LEU A 177 -11.84 -18.62 -2.30
C LEU A 177 -11.61 -17.64 -3.47
N ALA A 178 -12.67 -17.21 -4.15
CA ALA A 178 -12.56 -16.22 -5.21
C ALA A 178 -12.08 -14.86 -4.70
N VAL A 179 -12.63 -14.43 -3.57
CA VAL A 179 -12.24 -13.17 -2.95
C VAL A 179 -10.79 -13.23 -2.47
N GLU A 180 -10.37 -14.34 -1.86
CA GLU A 180 -8.99 -14.59 -1.44
C GLU A 180 -8.03 -14.56 -2.64
N HIS A 181 -8.36 -15.25 -3.71
CA HIS A 181 -7.56 -15.26 -4.95
C HIS A 181 -7.48 -13.87 -5.60
N ALA A 182 -8.57 -13.10 -5.60
CA ALA A 182 -8.55 -11.72 -6.08
C ALA A 182 -7.61 -10.84 -5.21
N ASN A 183 -7.65 -11.01 -3.89
CA ASN A 183 -6.75 -10.33 -2.97
C ASN A 183 -5.28 -10.68 -3.25
N GLU A 184 -4.95 -11.97 -3.40
CA GLU A 184 -3.60 -12.42 -3.71
C GLU A 184 -3.10 -11.87 -5.05
N SER A 185 -3.96 -11.89 -6.07
CA SER A 185 -3.66 -11.32 -7.39
C SER A 185 -3.37 -9.83 -7.33
N MET A 186 -4.11 -9.07 -6.51
CA MET A 186 -3.86 -7.65 -6.32
C MET A 186 -2.59 -7.41 -5.49
N ALA A 187 -2.38 -8.20 -4.42
CA ALA A 187 -1.21 -8.11 -3.56
C ALA A 187 0.09 -8.45 -4.28
N SER A 188 0.08 -9.47 -5.16
CA SER A 188 1.24 -9.85 -5.99
C SER A 188 1.67 -8.75 -6.97
N ARG A 189 0.79 -7.83 -7.30
CA ARG A 189 1.07 -6.60 -8.08
C ARG A 189 1.62 -5.45 -7.20
N GLY A 190 1.91 -5.72 -5.93
CA GLY A 190 2.43 -4.73 -4.98
C GLY A 190 1.37 -3.76 -4.45
N LEU A 191 0.09 -4.06 -4.60
CA LEU A 191 -0.99 -3.22 -4.09
C LEU A 191 -1.25 -3.50 -2.61
N ARG A 192 -1.54 -2.45 -1.86
CA ARG A 192 -2.14 -2.58 -0.53
C ARG A 192 -3.63 -2.84 -0.71
N VAL A 193 -4.07 -4.04 -0.42
CA VAL A 193 -5.47 -4.42 -0.58
C VAL A 193 -6.24 -4.14 0.71
N ILE A 194 -7.42 -3.55 0.57
CA ILE A 194 -8.36 -3.28 1.66
C ILE A 194 -9.71 -3.87 1.29
N ALA A 195 -10.26 -4.66 2.20
CA ALA A 195 -11.59 -5.23 2.08
C ALA A 195 -12.66 -4.33 2.70
N PHE A 196 -13.85 -4.35 2.10
CA PHE A 196 -14.99 -3.54 2.49
C PHE A 196 -16.23 -4.40 2.68
N ALA A 197 -16.95 -4.15 3.77
CA ALA A 197 -18.18 -4.84 4.10
C ALA A 197 -19.16 -3.91 4.84
N ARG A 198 -20.43 -4.25 4.82
CA ARG A 198 -21.48 -3.57 5.59
C ARG A 198 -22.50 -4.57 6.11
N GLY A 199 -23.28 -4.21 7.10
CA GLY A 199 -24.32 -5.09 7.66
C GLY A 199 -25.01 -4.45 8.85
N ARG A 200 -25.91 -5.19 9.49
CA ARG A 200 -26.57 -4.70 10.71
C ARG A 200 -25.68 -4.87 11.94
N THR A 201 -24.87 -5.90 11.96
CA THR A 201 -23.95 -6.25 13.04
C THR A 201 -22.56 -6.54 12.50
N LEU A 202 -21.55 -6.61 13.37
CA LEU A 202 -20.16 -6.94 12.97
C LEU A 202 -19.92 -8.44 12.69
N VAL A 203 -20.91 -9.29 12.91
CA VAL A 203 -20.83 -10.75 12.69
C VAL A 203 -21.72 -11.24 11.55
N ASP A 204 -22.47 -10.34 10.92
CA ASP A 204 -23.39 -10.62 9.83
C ASP A 204 -23.23 -9.53 8.76
N LEU A 205 -22.10 -9.61 8.05
CA LEU A 205 -21.72 -8.61 7.07
C LEU A 205 -21.96 -9.10 5.63
N GLU A 206 -22.32 -8.15 4.78
CA GLU A 206 -22.34 -8.26 3.32
C GLU A 206 -20.98 -7.78 2.79
N PHE A 207 -20.21 -8.66 2.17
CA PHE A 207 -18.99 -8.28 1.48
C PHE A 207 -19.33 -7.47 0.22
N VAL A 208 -18.73 -6.29 0.07
CA VAL A 208 -19.04 -5.38 -1.06
C VAL A 208 -17.89 -5.22 -2.04
N GLY A 209 -16.64 -5.50 -1.65
CA GLY A 209 -15.52 -5.44 -2.57
C GLY A 209 -14.17 -5.19 -1.93
N LEU A 210 -13.18 -4.97 -2.80
CA LEU A 210 -11.78 -4.69 -2.49
C LEU A 210 -11.34 -3.39 -3.16
N PHE A 211 -10.44 -2.66 -2.49
CA PHE A 211 -9.62 -1.62 -3.13
C PHE A 211 -8.16 -2.01 -3.10
N GLY A 212 -7.49 -1.87 -4.25
CA GLY A 212 -6.04 -1.93 -4.37
C GLY A 212 -5.46 -0.53 -4.42
N LEU A 213 -4.62 -0.20 -3.46
CA LEU A 213 -3.95 1.09 -3.36
C LEU A 213 -2.44 0.92 -3.56
N HIS A 214 -1.83 1.91 -4.17
CA HIS A 214 -0.37 1.98 -4.26
C HIS A 214 0.12 3.36 -3.87
N ASP A 215 1.37 3.42 -3.44
CA ASP A 215 2.10 4.65 -3.21
C ASP A 215 3.01 4.86 -4.42
N PRO A 216 2.65 5.76 -5.36
CA PRO A 216 3.36 5.87 -6.63
C PRO A 216 4.78 6.40 -6.44
N PRO A 217 5.73 5.97 -7.28
CA PRO A 217 7.05 6.58 -7.34
C PRO A 217 6.95 8.10 -7.57
N ARG A 218 7.88 8.85 -7.00
CA ARG A 218 7.99 10.28 -7.31
C ARG A 218 8.45 10.46 -8.75
N PRO A 219 7.93 11.46 -9.48
CA PRO A 219 8.41 11.79 -10.81
C PRO A 219 9.92 12.03 -10.83
N GLY A 220 10.63 11.43 -11.79
CA GLY A 220 12.08 11.57 -11.98
C GLY A 220 12.96 10.73 -11.05
N VAL A 221 12.39 9.91 -10.17
CA VAL A 221 13.17 9.00 -9.30
C VAL A 221 13.83 7.90 -10.12
N ASP A 222 13.10 7.30 -11.05
CA ASP A 222 13.64 6.27 -11.95
C ASP A 222 14.79 6.78 -12.81
N GLU A 223 14.69 8.00 -13.33
CA GLU A 223 15.77 8.67 -14.07
C GLU A 223 16.98 8.93 -13.17
N SER A 224 16.73 9.40 -11.93
CA SER A 224 17.78 9.65 -10.94
C SER A 224 18.52 8.38 -10.55
N ILE A 225 17.80 7.27 -10.36
CA ILE A 225 18.40 5.97 -10.05
C ILE A 225 19.25 5.47 -11.21
N LYS A 226 18.78 5.57 -12.45
CA LYS A 226 19.56 5.20 -13.64
C LYS A 226 20.83 6.05 -13.77
N LEU A 227 20.75 7.35 -13.48
CA LEU A 227 21.91 8.24 -13.51
C LEU A 227 22.97 7.83 -12.46
N LEU A 228 22.54 7.51 -11.24
CA LEU A 228 23.43 7.02 -10.18
C LEU A 228 24.08 5.70 -10.56
N GLN A 229 23.32 4.74 -11.10
CA GLN A 229 23.81 3.44 -11.54
C GLN A 229 24.83 3.59 -12.68
N ASN A 230 24.59 4.48 -13.64
CA ASN A 230 25.51 4.80 -14.72
C ASN A 230 26.82 5.46 -14.22
N SER A 231 26.76 6.08 -13.04
CA SER A 231 27.92 6.65 -12.35
C SER A 231 28.58 5.67 -11.37
N ASN A 232 28.28 4.37 -11.48
CA ASN A 232 28.72 3.30 -10.58
C ASN A 232 28.31 3.48 -9.10
N VAL A 233 27.29 4.30 -8.83
CA VAL A 233 26.71 4.43 -7.49
C VAL A 233 25.57 3.42 -7.37
N ARG A 234 25.68 2.53 -6.40
CA ARG A 234 24.68 1.49 -6.14
C ARG A 234 23.54 2.05 -5.30
N VAL A 235 22.31 1.69 -5.66
CA VAL A 235 21.12 2.13 -4.92
C VAL A 235 20.41 0.93 -4.32
N CYS A 236 20.16 1.01 -3.02
CA CYS A 236 19.42 0.02 -2.23
C CYS A 236 18.14 0.65 -1.69
N MET A 237 17.05 -0.07 -1.72
CA MET A 237 15.80 0.35 -1.10
C MET A 237 15.60 -0.36 0.25
N ILE A 238 15.25 0.41 1.28
CA ILE A 238 14.88 -0.07 2.60
C ILE A 238 13.40 0.26 2.82
N THR A 239 12.61 -0.71 3.28
CA THR A 239 11.19 -0.51 3.51
C THR A 239 10.64 -1.42 4.60
N GLY A 240 9.58 -0.99 5.27
CA GLY A 240 8.79 -1.82 6.20
C GLY A 240 7.63 -2.56 5.52
N ASP A 241 7.51 -2.49 4.19
CA ASP A 241 6.45 -3.18 3.44
C ASP A 241 6.70 -4.69 3.31
N GLY A 242 5.70 -5.43 2.85
CA GLY A 242 5.84 -6.84 2.50
C GLY A 242 6.77 -7.05 1.29
N LYS A 243 7.31 -8.27 1.16
CA LYS A 243 8.32 -8.64 0.15
C LYS A 243 7.80 -8.43 -1.28
N GLU A 244 6.54 -8.75 -1.51
CA GLU A 244 5.87 -8.61 -2.81
C GLU A 244 5.76 -7.14 -3.23
N THR A 245 5.30 -6.28 -2.33
CA THR A 245 5.19 -4.82 -2.56
C THR A 245 6.56 -4.20 -2.82
N ALA A 246 7.55 -4.59 -2.04
CA ALA A 246 8.92 -4.11 -2.19
C ALA A 246 9.52 -4.56 -3.53
N SER A 247 9.29 -5.80 -3.94
CA SER A 247 9.70 -6.33 -5.23
C SER A 247 9.08 -5.54 -6.39
N ALA A 248 7.76 -5.34 -6.37
CA ALA A 248 7.05 -4.62 -7.42
C ALA A 248 7.58 -3.18 -7.60
N ILE A 249 7.81 -2.45 -6.50
CA ILE A 249 8.34 -1.09 -6.53
C ILE A 249 9.81 -1.06 -7.00
N SER A 250 10.64 -2.01 -6.56
CA SER A 250 12.04 -2.07 -6.97
C SER A 250 12.19 -2.35 -8.46
N HIS A 251 11.32 -3.19 -9.03
CA HIS A 251 11.24 -3.40 -10.47
C HIS A 251 10.80 -2.12 -11.21
N ALA A 252 9.75 -1.46 -10.74
CA ALA A 252 9.24 -0.23 -11.34
C ALA A 252 10.29 0.90 -11.35
N LEU A 253 11.17 0.95 -10.35
CA LEU A 253 12.25 1.92 -10.23
C LEU A 253 13.58 1.47 -10.86
N ALA A 254 13.62 0.31 -11.51
CA ALA A 254 14.83 -0.30 -12.07
C ALA A 254 15.97 -0.47 -11.03
N ILE A 255 15.63 -0.57 -9.74
CA ILE A 255 16.56 -0.90 -8.66
C ILE A 255 16.88 -2.38 -8.71
N GLN A 256 15.86 -3.22 -8.92
CA GLN A 256 16.01 -4.67 -9.05
C GLN A 256 16.11 -5.05 -10.53
N THR A 257 17.22 -5.68 -10.92
CA THR A 257 17.40 -6.38 -12.18
C THR A 257 17.70 -7.85 -11.87
N ASP A 258 17.63 -8.72 -12.85
CA ASP A 258 17.83 -10.17 -12.69
C ASP A 258 19.11 -10.49 -11.91
N GLY A 259 19.00 -11.41 -10.93
CA GLY A 259 20.13 -11.85 -10.09
C GLY A 259 20.33 -11.07 -8.79
N LYS A 260 19.52 -10.06 -8.47
CA LYS A 260 19.61 -9.26 -7.23
C LYS A 260 18.85 -9.89 -6.06
N VAL A 261 19.33 -9.65 -4.86
CA VAL A 261 18.83 -10.31 -3.64
C VAL A 261 17.75 -9.47 -2.98
N LEU A 262 16.60 -10.09 -2.72
CA LEU A 262 15.48 -9.53 -1.95
C LEU A 262 15.38 -10.29 -0.62
N LEU A 263 15.59 -9.60 0.51
CA LEU A 263 15.53 -10.17 1.84
C LEU A 263 14.39 -9.58 2.66
N SER A 264 13.70 -10.43 3.39
CA SER A 264 12.78 -10.00 4.45
C SER A 264 13.54 -9.74 5.76
N GLY A 265 12.94 -8.94 6.66
CA GLY A 265 13.51 -8.70 7.98
C GLY A 265 13.73 -10.00 8.76
N ALA A 266 12.84 -10.99 8.64
CA ALA A 266 12.97 -12.28 9.29
C ALA A 266 14.15 -13.11 8.74
N GLU A 267 14.44 -13.04 7.43
CA GLU A 267 15.61 -13.68 6.82
C GLU A 267 16.91 -13.02 7.31
N VAL A 268 16.91 -11.69 7.41
CA VAL A 268 18.07 -10.93 7.95
C VAL A 268 18.30 -11.23 9.43
N ASP A 269 17.24 -11.28 10.24
CA ASP A 269 17.30 -11.56 11.68
C ASP A 269 17.80 -13.00 11.97
N ALA A 270 17.62 -13.91 11.02
CA ALA A 270 18.08 -15.31 11.12
C ALA A 270 19.55 -15.50 10.67
N MET A 271 20.16 -14.51 10.02
CA MET A 271 21.54 -14.59 9.52
C MET A 271 22.55 -14.32 10.63
N THR A 272 23.67 -15.04 10.55
CA THR A 272 24.85 -14.74 11.37
C THR A 272 25.63 -13.55 10.80
N ASP A 273 26.45 -12.91 11.63
CA ASP A 273 27.31 -11.78 11.21
C ASP A 273 28.21 -12.15 10.02
N VAL A 274 28.69 -13.41 9.96
CA VAL A 274 29.52 -13.90 8.86
C VAL A 274 28.72 -14.03 7.56
N GLU A 275 27.47 -14.46 7.63
CA GLU A 275 26.58 -14.54 6.47
C GLU A 275 26.20 -13.15 5.98
N LEU A 276 25.92 -12.23 6.90
CA LEU A 276 25.68 -10.82 6.58
C LEU A 276 26.89 -10.17 5.91
N GLN A 277 28.10 -10.47 6.40
CA GLN A 277 29.34 -9.98 5.79
C GLN A 277 29.52 -10.53 4.36
N ARG A 278 29.36 -11.84 4.16
CA ARG A 278 29.43 -12.46 2.83
C ARG A 278 28.36 -11.94 1.88
N LEU A 279 27.19 -11.62 2.44
CA LEU A 279 26.11 -11.02 1.69
C LEU A 279 26.45 -9.59 1.28
N ALA A 280 27.03 -8.79 2.19
CA ALA A 280 27.53 -7.46 1.88
C ALA A 280 28.57 -7.52 0.76
N ASP A 281 29.49 -8.49 0.77
CA ASP A 281 30.47 -8.68 -0.29
C ASP A 281 29.83 -9.07 -1.63
N LYS A 282 28.81 -9.92 -1.63
CA LYS A 282 28.01 -10.23 -2.83
C LYS A 282 27.19 -9.02 -3.32
N VAL A 283 26.74 -8.18 -2.41
CA VAL A 283 26.00 -6.94 -2.67
C VAL A 283 26.89 -5.89 -3.30
N ILE A 284 28.21 -5.97 -3.10
CA ILE A 284 29.19 -5.12 -3.80
C ILE A 284 29.08 -5.27 -5.33
N GLY A 285 28.56 -6.39 -5.82
CA GLY A 285 28.26 -6.61 -7.26
C GLY A 285 26.79 -6.43 -7.69
N SER A 286 25.83 -6.28 -6.77
CA SER A 286 24.41 -6.25 -7.11
C SER A 286 23.63 -5.37 -6.13
N THR A 287 22.53 -4.77 -6.59
CA THR A 287 21.65 -3.93 -5.74
C THR A 287 20.88 -4.83 -4.75
N LEU A 288 20.90 -4.49 -3.48
CA LEU A 288 20.25 -5.25 -2.42
C LEU A 288 19.01 -4.50 -1.92
N LEU A 289 17.94 -5.23 -1.69
CA LEU A 289 16.71 -4.74 -1.09
C LEU A 289 16.56 -5.35 0.31
N PHE A 290 16.46 -4.51 1.33
CA PHE A 290 16.23 -4.94 2.71
C PHE A 290 14.83 -4.56 3.16
N LEU A 291 14.18 -5.48 3.85
CA LEU A 291 12.93 -5.25 4.54
C LEU A 291 13.20 -5.29 6.04
N THR A 292 12.96 -4.19 6.74
CA THR A 292 13.10 -4.16 8.19
C THR A 292 11.74 -4.25 8.86
N LYS A 293 11.56 -5.17 9.80
CA LYS A 293 10.47 -5.08 10.76
C LYS A 293 10.71 -3.89 11.70
N LYS A 294 9.72 -3.04 11.85
CA LYS A 294 9.71 -1.76 12.58
C LYS A 294 10.04 -1.84 14.10
N LYS A 295 10.53 -2.96 14.64
CA LYS A 295 10.67 -3.19 16.09
C LYS A 295 12.09 -3.29 16.65
N GLN A 296 13.14 -3.28 15.82
CA GLN A 296 14.50 -3.24 16.34
C GLN A 296 15.26 -2.07 15.71
N ASN A 297 16.05 -1.40 16.55
CA ASN A 297 16.76 -0.16 16.33
C ASN A 297 17.38 -0.07 14.92
N PRO A 298 16.92 0.85 14.03
CA PRO A 298 17.49 1.01 12.69
C PRO A 298 18.99 1.36 12.75
N THR A 299 19.47 1.88 13.87
CA THR A 299 20.88 2.23 14.12
C THR A 299 21.80 1.01 14.12
N THR A 300 21.36 -0.13 14.62
CA THR A 300 22.23 -1.33 14.71
C THR A 300 22.45 -1.96 13.34
N PHE A 301 21.42 -2.02 12.51
CA PHE A 301 21.50 -2.59 11.17
C PHE A 301 22.26 -1.66 10.20
N THR A 302 21.97 -0.37 10.25
CA THR A 302 22.74 0.64 9.50
C THR A 302 24.19 0.66 9.96
N ALA A 303 24.46 0.49 11.26
CA ALA A 303 25.82 0.38 11.80
C ALA A 303 26.53 -0.90 11.36
N LEU A 304 25.84 -2.05 11.27
CA LEU A 304 26.41 -3.31 10.77
C LEU A 304 26.72 -3.22 9.27
N LEU A 305 25.85 -2.65 8.45
CA LEU A 305 26.16 -2.35 7.06
C LEU A 305 27.34 -1.39 6.94
N PHE A 306 27.35 -0.30 7.73
CA PHE A 306 28.46 0.64 7.76
C PHE A 306 29.76 -0.01 8.24
N SER A 307 29.74 -0.89 9.25
CA SER A 307 30.94 -1.59 9.70
C SER A 307 31.45 -2.59 8.67
N ALA A 308 30.55 -3.29 7.97
CA ALA A 308 30.91 -4.20 6.87
C ALA A 308 31.55 -3.44 5.69
N PHE A 309 31.08 -2.23 5.40
CA PHE A 309 31.64 -1.37 4.36
C PHE A 309 32.94 -0.69 4.76
N LEU A 310 33.11 -0.32 6.06
CA LEU A 310 34.34 0.32 6.54
C LEU A 310 35.51 -0.64 6.72
N GLN A 311 35.25 -1.96 6.87
CA GLN A 311 36.28 -2.97 7.03
C GLN A 311 36.87 -3.50 5.71
N ASN A 312 36.24 -3.20 4.58
CA ASN A 312 36.78 -3.49 3.25
C ASN A 312 37.18 -2.17 2.55
N PRO A 313 38.39 -1.66 2.74
CA PRO A 313 38.89 -0.58 1.91
C PRO A 313 38.98 -1.07 0.47
N ILE A 314 38.21 -0.43 -0.41
CA ILE A 314 38.25 -0.66 -1.85
C ILE A 314 39.71 -0.57 -2.30
N LEU A 315 40.14 -1.59 -3.01
CA LEU A 315 41.49 -1.63 -3.65
C LEU A 315 41.69 -0.34 -4.44
N PRO A 316 42.87 0.30 -4.35
CA PRO A 316 43.18 1.44 -5.16
C PRO A 316 43.25 1.03 -6.64
N PHE A 317 42.85 1.94 -7.51
CA PHE A 317 42.89 1.86 -8.98
C PHE A 317 44.22 1.37 -9.51
#